data_0201d37ef95bceea5825338642e7b624
#
_entry.id   0201d37ef95bceea5825338642e7b624
#
_cell.length_a   1.000
_cell.length_b   1.000
_cell.length_c   1.000
_cell.angle_alpha   90.00
_cell.angle_beta   90.00
_cell.angle_gamma   90.00
#
_symmetry.space_group_name_H-M   'P 1'
#
loop_
_entity.id
_entity.type
_entity.pdbx_description
1 polymer ?
#
loop_
_entity_poly.entity_id
_entity_poly.type
_entity_poly.pdbx_seq_one_letter_code
_entity_poly.pdbx_strand_id
1 'polypeptide(L)'
;VSHGTVFGCVSEHGVPMAGFDHEFTTGALFGAEAQAFMLGHIHRHQAWEQESRVGRQCIAYPGSIGRFHYGEEGGKGFLFWEIDADQARFTLEPTPACRTVDIVFESQPDLDALRAAVAQQDIAGAFVRVRWTVAEEDRHQVDRAAIERLLEGAAETKLEGRILPVVRTRAAGISQLANLADKLRVWAQVTEARAEPLLECLQALSSQGPDAIAERVLRGQEVPECEAGVDAAVTLSPPMADLESALSF
;
A
#
# COMPACT_ATOMS: atom_id res chain seq x y z
N VAL A 1 -10.07 -20.91 22.73
CA VAL A 1 -10.26 -20.06 21.53
C VAL A 1 -9.50 -18.76 21.73
N SER A 2 -8.72 -18.33 20.75
CA SER A 2 -7.94 -17.10 20.80
C SER A 2 -7.80 -16.45 19.43
N HIS A 3 -7.30 -15.20 19.42
CA HIS A 3 -7.02 -14.45 18.20
C HIS A 3 -5.60 -13.87 18.31
N GLY A 4 -4.71 -14.26 17.40
CA GLY A 4 -3.31 -13.84 17.45
C GLY A 4 -2.43 -14.67 16.52
N THR A 5 -1.15 -14.38 16.50
CA THR A 5 -0.15 -14.97 15.59
C THR A 5 0.59 -16.10 16.30
N VAL A 6 0.71 -17.26 15.66
CA VAL A 6 1.65 -18.30 16.06
C VAL A 6 2.99 -18.04 15.39
N PHE A 7 4.08 -18.02 16.15
CA PHE A 7 5.43 -17.80 15.63
C PHE A 7 5.74 -18.74 14.47
N GLY A 8 6.15 -18.18 13.34
CA GLY A 8 6.47 -18.92 12.13
C GLY A 8 5.26 -19.40 11.33
N CYS A 9 4.04 -18.99 11.66
CA CYS A 9 2.90 -19.23 10.78
C CYS A 9 3.08 -18.47 9.45
N VAL A 10 2.31 -18.87 8.45
CA VAL A 10 2.41 -18.30 7.10
C VAL A 10 1.17 -17.48 6.82
N SER A 11 1.36 -16.25 6.34
CA SER A 11 0.26 -15.38 5.94
C SER A 11 -0.50 -15.94 4.71
N GLU A 12 -1.63 -15.34 4.38
CA GLU A 12 -2.42 -15.66 3.19
C GLU A 12 -1.67 -15.47 1.87
N HIS A 13 -0.59 -14.71 1.88
CA HIS A 13 0.29 -14.46 0.71
C HIS A 13 1.54 -15.34 0.70
N GLY A 14 1.61 -16.37 1.55
CA GLY A 14 2.76 -17.28 1.59
C GLY A 14 3.99 -16.74 2.33
N VAL A 15 3.88 -15.62 3.04
CA VAL A 15 5.00 -15.00 3.77
C VAL A 15 5.02 -15.48 5.22
N PRO A 16 6.16 -16.03 5.72
CA PRO A 16 6.31 -16.37 7.13
C PRO A 16 6.15 -15.14 8.04
N MET A 17 5.42 -15.29 9.13
CA MET A 17 5.16 -14.23 10.10
C MET A 17 5.95 -14.50 11.39
N ALA A 18 6.71 -13.50 11.82
CA ALA A 18 7.47 -13.52 13.05
C ALA A 18 7.73 -12.09 13.55
N GLY A 19 7.83 -11.93 14.89
CA GLY A 19 8.13 -10.64 15.52
C GLY A 19 6.94 -9.69 15.61
N PHE A 20 5.72 -10.21 15.65
CA PHE A 20 4.50 -9.42 15.84
C PHE A 20 4.09 -9.37 17.34
N ASP A 21 3.36 -8.32 17.71
CA ASP A 21 2.71 -8.26 19.02
C ASP A 21 1.67 -9.39 19.16
N HIS A 22 1.51 -9.91 20.39
CA HIS A 22 0.61 -11.01 20.70
C HIS A 22 0.93 -12.33 19.98
N GLU A 23 2.20 -12.67 19.97
CA GLU A 23 2.70 -13.88 19.35
C GLU A 23 2.70 -15.05 20.35
N PHE A 24 2.18 -16.19 19.91
CA PHE A 24 2.23 -17.47 20.62
C PHE A 24 3.31 -18.36 20.05
N THR A 25 4.00 -19.11 20.88
CA THR A 25 4.78 -20.25 20.38
C THR A 25 3.94 -21.53 20.41
N THR A 26 4.14 -22.44 19.47
CA THR A 26 3.48 -23.75 19.49
C THR A 26 3.75 -24.49 20.80
N GLY A 27 4.99 -24.38 21.34
CA GLY A 27 5.36 -24.99 22.61
C GLY A 27 4.57 -24.44 23.81
N ALA A 28 4.32 -23.12 23.86
CA ALA A 28 3.53 -22.53 24.93
C ALA A 28 2.05 -22.97 24.85
N LEU A 29 1.49 -23.05 23.65
CA LEU A 29 0.12 -23.53 23.46
C LEU A 29 -0.01 -25.00 23.87
N PHE A 30 0.85 -25.87 23.35
CA PHE A 30 0.82 -27.28 23.74
C PHE A 30 1.08 -27.49 25.24
N GLY A 31 1.93 -26.67 25.86
CA GLY A 31 2.19 -26.70 27.30
C GLY A 31 0.99 -26.31 28.16
N ALA A 32 -0.01 -25.68 27.62
CA ALA A 32 -1.26 -25.37 28.34
C ALA A 32 -2.21 -26.58 28.47
N GLU A 33 -1.82 -27.74 27.91
CA GLU A 33 -2.49 -29.05 28.12
C GLU A 33 -3.98 -29.10 27.72
N ALA A 34 -4.39 -28.24 26.78
CA ALA A 34 -5.70 -28.32 26.16
C ALA A 34 -5.59 -29.15 24.85
N GLN A 35 -6.63 -29.91 24.53
CA GLN A 35 -6.65 -30.74 23.32
C GLN A 35 -6.83 -29.91 22.05
N ALA A 36 -7.59 -28.80 22.10
CA ALA A 36 -7.92 -27.97 20.94
C ALA A 36 -7.55 -26.50 21.18
N PHE A 37 -6.78 -25.91 20.26
CA PHE A 37 -6.50 -24.49 20.20
C PHE A 37 -7.07 -23.93 18.88
N MET A 38 -8.25 -23.33 19.00
CA MET A 38 -8.99 -22.72 17.90
C MET A 38 -8.55 -21.28 17.76
N LEU A 39 -7.79 -20.98 16.70
CA LEU A 39 -7.19 -19.68 16.49
C LEU A 39 -7.85 -18.92 15.34
N GLY A 40 -7.97 -17.61 15.48
CA GLY A 40 -8.30 -16.66 14.42
C GLY A 40 -7.14 -15.71 14.15
N HIS A 41 -7.28 -14.82 13.19
CA HIS A 41 -6.35 -13.81 12.73
C HIS A 41 -5.70 -14.12 11.36
N ILE A 42 -5.16 -15.32 11.17
CA ILE A 42 -4.46 -15.69 9.95
C ILE A 42 -5.47 -16.23 8.92
N HIS A 43 -5.48 -15.63 7.73
CA HIS A 43 -6.43 -15.98 6.65
C HIS A 43 -6.02 -17.20 5.82
N ARG A 44 -4.89 -17.82 6.14
CA ARG A 44 -4.45 -19.09 5.56
C ARG A 44 -4.73 -20.23 6.54
N HIS A 45 -5.42 -21.28 6.08
CA HIS A 45 -5.57 -22.50 6.86
C HIS A 45 -4.21 -23.15 7.10
N GLN A 46 -3.90 -23.42 8.36
CA GLN A 46 -2.72 -24.18 8.79
C GLN A 46 -2.91 -24.74 10.18
N ALA A 47 -2.21 -25.82 10.49
CA ALA A 47 -2.34 -26.50 11.76
C ALA A 47 -1.04 -27.15 12.21
N TRP A 48 -0.99 -27.40 13.52
CA TRP A 48 0.07 -28.14 14.20
C TRP A 48 -0.57 -29.16 15.14
N GLU A 49 0.02 -30.31 15.24
CA GLU A 49 -0.49 -31.41 16.04
C GLU A 49 0.66 -32.04 16.86
N GLN A 50 0.33 -32.52 18.05
CA GLN A 50 1.25 -33.37 18.83
C GLN A 50 0.46 -34.37 19.69
N GLU A 51 1.11 -35.49 20.00
CA GLU A 51 0.65 -36.42 21.02
C GLU A 51 1.26 -36.02 22.38
N SER A 52 0.44 -36.05 23.41
CA SER A 52 0.84 -35.69 24.78
C SER A 52 0.15 -36.57 25.82
N ARG A 53 0.39 -36.30 27.10
CA ARG A 53 -0.30 -36.98 28.20
C ARG A 53 -1.80 -36.68 28.27
N VAL A 54 -2.25 -35.61 27.66
CA VAL A 54 -3.68 -35.24 27.55
C VAL A 54 -4.32 -35.74 26.23
N GLY A 55 -3.61 -36.66 25.55
CA GLY A 55 -4.02 -37.17 24.25
C GLY A 55 -3.54 -36.33 23.08
N ARG A 56 -4.20 -36.43 21.94
CA ARG A 56 -3.89 -35.66 20.73
C ARG A 56 -4.30 -34.21 20.88
N GLN A 57 -3.33 -33.33 20.75
CA GLN A 57 -3.55 -31.88 20.79
C GLN A 57 -3.46 -31.29 19.39
N CYS A 58 -4.34 -30.37 19.06
CA CYS A 58 -4.38 -29.68 17.77
C CYS A 58 -4.42 -28.17 17.97
N ILE A 59 -3.56 -27.46 17.26
CA ILE A 59 -3.61 -26.00 17.08
C ILE A 59 -4.01 -25.74 15.65
N ALA A 60 -5.06 -24.97 15.36
CA ALA A 60 -5.43 -24.70 13.99
C ALA A 60 -6.04 -23.31 13.77
N TYR A 61 -5.68 -22.73 12.64
CA TYR A 61 -6.37 -21.62 12.00
C TYR A 61 -7.31 -22.15 10.93
N PRO A 62 -8.57 -21.76 10.90
CA PRO A 62 -9.48 -22.08 9.80
C PRO A 62 -9.05 -21.41 8.49
N GLY A 63 -8.31 -20.31 8.59
CA GLY A 63 -8.16 -19.37 7.51
C GLY A 63 -9.36 -18.43 7.44
N SER A 64 -9.65 -17.94 6.24
CA SER A 64 -10.82 -17.11 5.96
C SER A 64 -11.89 -17.90 5.19
N ILE A 65 -13.15 -17.53 5.37
CA ILE A 65 -14.31 -18.15 4.70
C ILE A 65 -14.36 -17.83 3.19
N GLY A 66 -13.65 -16.77 2.76
CA GLY A 66 -13.53 -16.34 1.37
C GLY A 66 -12.18 -15.69 1.12
N ARG A 67 -11.92 -15.30 -0.14
CA ARG A 67 -10.76 -14.49 -0.49
C ARG A 67 -11.14 -13.02 -0.39
N PHE A 68 -10.36 -12.26 0.40
CA PHE A 68 -10.54 -10.83 0.61
C PHE A 68 -9.49 -10.00 -0.11
N HIS A 69 -8.35 -10.61 -0.44
CA HIS A 69 -7.24 -9.94 -1.09
C HIS A 69 -6.79 -10.70 -2.33
N TYR A 70 -6.24 -9.96 -3.31
CA TYR A 70 -5.61 -10.57 -4.48
C TYR A 70 -4.35 -11.34 -4.07
N GLY A 71 -4.10 -12.48 -4.70
CA GLY A 71 -2.93 -13.32 -4.42
C GLY A 71 -3.03 -14.17 -3.16
N GLU A 72 -4.18 -14.26 -2.52
CA GLU A 72 -4.39 -15.20 -1.42
C GLU A 72 -4.30 -16.66 -1.89
N GLU A 73 -3.47 -17.44 -1.20
CA GLU A 73 -3.25 -18.84 -1.47
C GLU A 73 -4.10 -19.77 -0.58
N GLY A 74 -4.19 -21.04 -1.00
CA GLY A 74 -4.81 -22.12 -0.25
C GLY A 74 -6.34 -22.19 -0.32
N GLY A 75 -6.89 -23.23 0.26
CA GLY A 75 -8.33 -23.45 0.40
C GLY A 75 -8.96 -22.47 1.37
N LYS A 76 -10.24 -22.15 1.13
CA LYS A 76 -11.06 -21.30 1.99
C LYS A 76 -12.18 -22.13 2.60
N GLY A 77 -12.52 -21.84 3.86
CA GLY A 77 -13.51 -22.63 4.55
C GLY A 77 -13.59 -22.34 6.05
N PHE A 78 -14.20 -23.24 6.77
CA PHE A 78 -14.26 -23.24 8.21
C PHE A 78 -13.84 -24.60 8.77
N LEU A 79 -13.47 -24.66 10.05
CA LEU A 79 -13.12 -25.91 10.71
C LEU A 79 -14.33 -26.48 11.46
N PHE A 80 -14.69 -27.70 11.12
CA PHE A 80 -15.56 -28.51 11.95
C PHE A 80 -14.72 -29.28 12.95
N TRP A 81 -14.99 -29.12 14.24
CA TRP A 81 -14.23 -29.75 15.32
C TRP A 81 -15.01 -30.87 15.98
N GLU A 82 -14.32 -31.98 16.21
CA GLU A 82 -14.76 -33.10 17.04
C GLU A 82 -13.82 -33.23 18.23
N ILE A 83 -14.34 -33.05 19.42
CA ILE A 83 -13.57 -33.05 20.65
C ILE A 83 -14.17 -34.04 21.62
N ASP A 84 -13.39 -34.98 22.08
CA ASP A 84 -13.77 -35.93 23.13
C ASP A 84 -12.76 -35.87 24.32
N ALA A 85 -12.82 -36.83 25.25
CA ALA A 85 -11.98 -36.82 26.45
C ALA A 85 -10.49 -36.97 26.15
N ASP A 86 -10.13 -37.65 25.04
CA ASP A 86 -8.75 -38.08 24.77
C ASP A 86 -8.15 -37.42 23.52
N GLN A 87 -8.95 -36.76 22.72
CA GLN A 87 -8.49 -36.20 21.45
C GLN A 87 -9.33 -35.04 20.93
N ALA A 88 -8.68 -34.21 20.12
CA ALA A 88 -9.33 -33.25 19.27
C ALA A 88 -8.97 -33.53 17.81
N ARG A 89 -9.97 -33.44 16.96
CA ARG A 89 -9.80 -33.52 15.48
C ARG A 89 -10.55 -32.37 14.84
N PHE A 90 -10.14 -32.03 13.65
CA PHE A 90 -10.86 -31.06 12.83
C PHE A 90 -10.86 -31.49 11.36
N THR A 91 -11.88 -31.02 10.66
CA THR A 91 -11.98 -31.12 9.20
C THR A 91 -12.16 -29.71 8.64
N LEU A 92 -11.41 -29.37 7.58
CA LEU A 92 -11.65 -28.14 6.85
C LEU A 92 -12.80 -28.35 5.87
N GLU A 93 -13.92 -27.71 6.17
CA GLU A 93 -15.11 -27.70 5.30
C GLU A 93 -14.96 -26.54 4.30
N PRO A 94 -14.86 -26.84 2.98
CA PRO A 94 -14.61 -25.82 1.99
C PRO A 94 -15.83 -24.92 1.78
N THR A 95 -15.58 -23.65 1.56
CA THR A 95 -16.58 -22.66 1.15
C THR A 95 -16.32 -22.19 -0.28
N PRO A 96 -17.38 -21.85 -1.04
CA PRO A 96 -17.21 -21.20 -2.33
C PRO A 96 -16.41 -19.89 -2.16
N ALA A 97 -15.31 -19.77 -2.87
CA ALA A 97 -14.48 -18.58 -2.85
C ALA A 97 -14.03 -18.23 -4.27
N CYS A 98 -14.30 -17.01 -4.68
CA CYS A 98 -13.81 -16.52 -5.96
C CYS A 98 -12.30 -16.64 -6.01
N ARG A 99 -11.77 -17.12 -7.12
CA ARG A 99 -10.36 -17.18 -7.36
C ARG A 99 -9.83 -15.77 -7.61
N THR A 100 -8.68 -15.44 -7.04
CA THR A 100 -8.01 -14.15 -7.27
C THR A 100 -6.69 -14.38 -7.99
N VAL A 101 -6.42 -13.55 -8.97
CA VAL A 101 -5.18 -13.57 -9.78
C VAL A 101 -4.53 -12.19 -9.70
N ASP A 102 -3.25 -12.16 -9.36
CA ASP A 102 -2.46 -10.92 -9.26
C ASP A 102 -1.28 -10.99 -10.23
N ILE A 103 -1.31 -10.17 -11.27
CA ILE A 103 -0.26 -10.10 -12.30
C ILE A 103 0.51 -8.79 -12.11
N VAL A 104 1.81 -8.90 -11.90
CA VAL A 104 2.67 -7.75 -11.56
C VAL A 104 3.75 -7.56 -12.61
N PHE A 105 3.86 -6.32 -13.08
CA PHE A 105 4.96 -5.87 -13.93
C PHE A 105 5.78 -4.81 -13.19
N GLU A 106 7.07 -4.99 -13.12
CA GLU A 106 8.00 -4.01 -12.53
C GLU A 106 8.21 -2.76 -13.42
N SER A 107 7.76 -2.84 -14.68
CA SER A 107 7.79 -1.78 -15.67
C SER A 107 6.46 -1.70 -16.42
N GLN A 108 6.45 -1.03 -17.57
CA GLN A 108 5.29 -1.00 -18.47
C GLN A 108 4.82 -2.43 -18.79
N PRO A 109 3.49 -2.69 -18.76
CA PRO A 109 2.94 -4.00 -19.08
C PRO A 109 3.28 -4.42 -20.52
N ASP A 110 3.89 -5.58 -20.65
CA ASP A 110 4.06 -6.25 -21.92
C ASP A 110 2.80 -7.06 -22.23
N LEU A 111 2.14 -6.77 -23.34
CA LEU A 111 0.88 -7.43 -23.71
C LEU A 111 1.06 -8.91 -24.07
N ASP A 112 2.23 -9.33 -24.57
CA ASP A 112 2.50 -10.73 -24.87
C ASP A 112 2.79 -11.51 -23.59
N ALA A 113 3.53 -10.93 -22.65
CA ALA A 113 3.72 -11.50 -21.33
C ALA A 113 2.39 -11.57 -20.55
N LEU A 114 1.53 -10.55 -20.66
CA LEU A 114 0.19 -10.57 -20.06
C LEU A 114 -0.66 -11.69 -20.68
N ARG A 115 -0.67 -11.85 -22.00
CA ARG A 115 -1.39 -12.94 -22.69
C ARG A 115 -0.93 -14.32 -22.22
N ALA A 116 0.38 -14.50 -22.07
CA ALA A 116 0.95 -15.75 -21.55
C ALA A 116 0.52 -16.01 -20.10
N ALA A 117 0.56 -14.98 -19.24
CA ALA A 117 0.13 -15.09 -17.84
C ALA A 117 -1.36 -15.45 -17.72
N VAL A 118 -2.20 -14.81 -18.51
CA VAL A 118 -3.65 -15.08 -18.59
C VAL A 118 -3.92 -16.52 -19.02
N ALA A 119 -3.20 -17.02 -20.05
CA ALA A 119 -3.35 -18.40 -20.51
C ALA A 119 -2.93 -19.43 -19.46
N GLN A 120 -1.89 -19.13 -18.67
CA GLN A 120 -1.39 -20.04 -17.63
C GLN A 120 -2.29 -20.08 -16.39
N GLN A 121 -2.90 -18.97 -16.02
CA GLN A 121 -3.62 -18.85 -14.74
C GLN A 121 -5.12 -19.09 -14.84
N ASP A 122 -5.65 -19.31 -16.04
CA ASP A 122 -7.09 -19.52 -16.29
C ASP A 122 -7.96 -18.49 -15.52
N ILE A 123 -8.14 -17.32 -16.09
CA ILE A 123 -8.83 -16.19 -15.44
C ILE A 123 -10.36 -16.27 -15.47
N ALA A 124 -10.94 -17.31 -16.09
CA ALA A 124 -12.39 -17.40 -16.25
C ALA A 124 -13.12 -17.34 -14.89
N GLY A 125 -13.97 -16.34 -14.71
CA GLY A 125 -14.71 -16.12 -13.48
C GLY A 125 -13.85 -15.72 -12.26
N ALA A 126 -12.56 -15.40 -12.44
CA ALA A 126 -11.68 -14.95 -11.38
C ALA A 126 -11.73 -13.42 -11.22
N PHE A 127 -11.35 -12.92 -10.04
CA PHE A 127 -11.02 -11.53 -9.81
C PHE A 127 -9.56 -11.33 -10.19
N VAL A 128 -9.28 -10.49 -11.19
CA VAL A 128 -7.94 -10.30 -11.74
C VAL A 128 -7.46 -8.89 -11.48
N ARG A 129 -6.28 -8.76 -10.86
CA ARG A 129 -5.59 -7.50 -10.71
C ARG A 129 -4.32 -7.48 -11.56
N VAL A 130 -4.14 -6.43 -12.34
CA VAL A 130 -2.89 -6.17 -13.06
C VAL A 130 -2.25 -4.92 -12.47
N ARG A 131 -1.02 -5.07 -11.99
CA ARG A 131 -0.23 -3.97 -11.42
C ARG A 131 1.00 -3.70 -12.26
N TRP A 132 1.36 -2.44 -12.38
CA TRP A 132 2.60 -2.05 -13.06
C TRP A 132 3.20 -0.79 -12.46
N THR A 133 4.48 -0.54 -12.77
CA THR A 133 5.19 0.66 -12.37
C THR A 133 5.78 1.31 -13.61
N VAL A 134 5.50 2.61 -13.85
CA VAL A 134 6.02 3.35 -14.99
C VAL A 134 6.52 4.73 -14.56
N ALA A 135 7.49 5.29 -15.30
CA ALA A 135 7.85 6.68 -15.15
C ALA A 135 6.69 7.60 -15.57
N GLU A 136 6.63 8.79 -15.01
CA GLU A 136 5.59 9.77 -15.30
C GLU A 136 5.49 10.11 -16.79
N GLU A 137 6.62 10.15 -17.48
CA GLU A 137 6.73 10.43 -18.90
C GLU A 137 6.16 9.30 -19.78
N ASP A 138 6.19 8.04 -19.29
CA ASP A 138 5.74 6.87 -20.03
C ASP A 138 4.29 6.46 -19.71
N ARG A 139 3.63 7.14 -18.78
CA ARG A 139 2.29 6.78 -18.29
C ARG A 139 1.24 6.63 -19.41
N HIS A 140 1.39 7.41 -20.48
CA HIS A 140 0.48 7.43 -21.63
C HIS A 140 0.73 6.33 -22.65
N GLN A 141 1.84 5.60 -22.52
CA GLN A 141 2.19 4.48 -23.39
C GLN A 141 1.46 3.18 -22.97
N VAL A 142 0.89 3.14 -21.76
CA VAL A 142 0.14 1.97 -21.29
C VAL A 142 -1.24 1.92 -21.93
N ASP A 143 -1.45 0.97 -22.82
CA ASP A 143 -2.75 0.71 -23.45
C ASP A 143 -3.67 -0.09 -22.51
N ARG A 144 -4.38 0.64 -21.65
CA ARG A 144 -5.33 0.05 -20.68
C ARG A 144 -6.45 -0.72 -21.38
N ALA A 145 -6.92 -0.23 -22.53
CA ALA A 145 -7.99 -0.90 -23.28
C ALA A 145 -7.53 -2.24 -23.87
N ALA A 146 -6.26 -2.34 -24.30
CA ALA A 146 -5.70 -3.62 -24.72
C ALA A 146 -5.55 -4.60 -23.56
N ILE A 147 -5.15 -4.11 -22.37
CA ILE A 147 -5.10 -4.93 -21.15
C ILE A 147 -6.51 -5.45 -20.81
N GLU A 148 -7.52 -4.59 -20.77
CA GLU A 148 -8.92 -4.98 -20.47
C GLU A 148 -9.44 -6.03 -21.44
N ARG A 149 -9.16 -5.90 -22.73
CA ARG A 149 -9.54 -6.92 -23.74
C ARG A 149 -8.89 -8.28 -23.47
N LEU A 150 -7.64 -8.32 -23.00
CA LEU A 150 -6.99 -9.59 -22.66
C LEU A 150 -7.57 -10.24 -21.39
N LEU A 151 -8.25 -9.47 -20.58
CA LEU A 151 -8.88 -9.93 -19.34
C LEU A 151 -10.38 -10.25 -19.51
N GLU A 152 -10.90 -10.22 -20.74
CA GLU A 152 -12.27 -10.66 -21.01
C GLU A 152 -12.49 -12.09 -20.53
N GLY A 153 -13.56 -12.29 -19.75
CA GLY A 153 -13.86 -13.57 -19.08
C GLY A 153 -13.53 -13.58 -17.58
N ALA A 154 -12.77 -12.64 -17.06
CA ALA A 154 -12.67 -12.42 -15.62
C ALA A 154 -14.01 -11.93 -15.05
N ALA A 155 -14.32 -12.29 -13.80
CA ALA A 155 -15.52 -11.79 -13.12
C ALA A 155 -15.38 -10.31 -12.75
N GLU A 156 -14.15 -9.90 -12.40
CA GLU A 156 -13.79 -8.53 -12.07
C GLU A 156 -12.35 -8.26 -12.47
N THR A 157 -12.07 -7.06 -12.96
CA THR A 157 -10.72 -6.62 -13.30
C THR A 157 -10.35 -5.35 -12.56
N LYS A 158 -9.13 -5.31 -12.03
CA LYS A 158 -8.57 -4.14 -11.38
C LYS A 158 -7.22 -3.77 -11.99
N LEU A 159 -7.11 -2.56 -12.54
CA LEU A 159 -5.88 -2.05 -13.16
C LEU A 159 -5.22 -0.99 -12.27
N GLU A 160 -4.05 -1.30 -11.72
CA GLU A 160 -3.31 -0.44 -10.80
C GLU A 160 -1.94 -0.05 -11.37
N GLY A 161 -1.86 1.17 -11.92
CA GLY A 161 -0.59 1.75 -12.37
C GLY A 161 0.04 2.61 -11.27
N ARG A 162 1.23 2.26 -10.82
CA ARG A 162 2.08 3.12 -9.99
C ARG A 162 2.93 4.02 -10.88
N ILE A 163 2.77 5.32 -10.73
CA ILE A 163 3.55 6.30 -11.47
C ILE A 163 4.73 6.73 -10.59
N LEU A 164 5.93 6.58 -11.12
CA LEU A 164 7.15 7.11 -10.50
C LEU A 164 7.32 8.56 -10.94
N PRO A 165 7.27 9.52 -10.02
CA PRO A 165 7.46 10.92 -10.38
C PRO A 165 8.88 11.15 -10.88
N VAL A 166 9.02 11.95 -11.93
CA VAL A 166 10.34 12.41 -12.38
C VAL A 166 10.91 13.34 -11.31
N VAL A 167 11.99 12.93 -10.70
CA VAL A 167 12.74 13.81 -9.77
C VAL A 167 13.43 14.89 -10.62
N ARG A 168 12.72 15.97 -10.87
CA ARG A 168 13.32 17.15 -11.50
C ARG A 168 14.17 17.85 -10.46
N THR A 169 15.46 17.69 -10.54
CA THR A 169 16.41 18.47 -9.73
C THR A 169 16.41 19.90 -10.27
N ARG A 170 15.49 20.73 -9.78
CA ARG A 170 15.35 22.12 -10.22
C ARG A 170 16.56 22.98 -9.83
N ALA A 171 17.31 22.57 -8.81
CA ALA A 171 18.59 23.20 -8.42
C ALA A 171 19.46 22.16 -7.70
N ALA A 172 20.49 21.64 -8.38
CA ALA A 172 21.42 20.67 -7.80
C ALA A 172 22.12 21.26 -6.57
N GLY A 173 22.14 20.50 -5.46
CA GLY A 173 22.83 20.91 -4.23
C GLY A 173 22.11 21.95 -3.37
N ILE A 174 20.94 22.48 -3.76
CA ILE A 174 20.23 23.50 -2.99
C ILE A 174 19.87 23.06 -1.57
N SER A 175 19.60 21.76 -1.38
CA SER A 175 19.28 21.17 -0.07
C SER A 175 20.48 21.18 0.89
N GLN A 176 21.70 21.22 0.36
CA GLN A 176 22.95 21.21 1.14
C GLN A 176 23.34 22.60 1.64
N LEU A 177 22.74 23.64 1.10
CA LEU A 177 23.03 25.02 1.55
C LEU A 177 22.41 25.28 2.92
N ALA A 178 23.21 25.91 3.82
CA ALA A 178 22.80 26.12 5.21
C ALA A 178 21.73 27.20 5.35
N ASN A 179 21.84 28.29 4.60
CA ASN A 179 20.93 29.43 4.75
C ASN A 179 19.96 29.59 3.57
N LEU A 180 18.84 30.24 3.85
CA LEU A 180 17.76 30.38 2.88
C LEU A 180 18.11 31.39 1.76
N ALA A 181 18.91 32.42 2.06
CA ALA A 181 19.34 33.39 1.05
C ALA A 181 20.20 32.74 -0.03
N ASP A 182 21.13 31.85 0.35
CA ASP A 182 21.95 31.12 -0.62
C ASP A 182 21.13 30.12 -1.43
N LYS A 183 20.17 29.44 -0.79
CA LYS A 183 19.20 28.58 -1.52
C LYS A 183 18.44 29.38 -2.57
N LEU A 184 18.02 30.59 -2.22
CA LEU A 184 17.25 31.45 -3.09
C LEU A 184 18.09 31.99 -4.25
N ARG A 185 19.35 32.34 -4.02
CA ARG A 185 20.28 32.72 -5.10
C ARG A 185 20.51 31.61 -6.10
N VAL A 186 20.80 30.39 -5.61
CA VAL A 186 20.99 29.21 -6.49
C VAL A 186 19.73 28.90 -7.26
N TRP A 187 18.56 28.96 -6.61
CA TRP A 187 17.27 28.76 -7.28
C TRP A 187 17.02 29.81 -8.36
N ALA A 188 17.24 31.08 -8.07
CA ALA A 188 17.07 32.18 -9.01
C ALA A 188 18.02 32.03 -10.22
N GLN A 189 19.25 31.62 -9.99
CA GLN A 189 20.23 31.38 -11.08
C GLN A 189 19.76 30.24 -12.01
N VAL A 190 19.23 29.13 -11.47
CA VAL A 190 18.78 27.97 -12.26
C VAL A 190 17.48 28.26 -13.01
N THR A 191 16.63 29.10 -12.44
CA THR A 191 15.33 29.45 -13.04
C THR A 191 15.36 30.75 -13.85
N GLU A 192 16.53 31.37 -13.98
CA GLU A 192 16.74 32.68 -14.65
C GLU A 192 15.89 33.81 -14.04
N ALA A 193 15.49 33.65 -12.77
CA ALA A 193 14.71 34.63 -12.05
C ALA A 193 15.60 35.71 -11.44
N ARG A 194 15.08 36.92 -11.22
CA ARG A 194 15.79 37.98 -10.53
C ARG A 194 15.88 37.69 -9.04
N ALA A 195 17.08 37.58 -8.50
CA ALA A 195 17.30 37.23 -7.09
C ALA A 195 17.01 38.38 -6.13
N GLU A 196 17.28 39.63 -6.54
CA GLU A 196 17.24 40.82 -5.69
C GLU A 196 15.88 41.04 -5.03
N PRO A 197 14.74 41.08 -5.77
CA PRO A 197 13.44 41.31 -5.17
C PRO A 197 13.05 40.20 -4.18
N LEU A 198 13.45 38.96 -4.48
CA LEU A 198 13.19 37.79 -3.62
C LEU A 198 14.03 37.85 -2.32
N LEU A 199 15.27 38.34 -2.39
CA LEU A 199 16.13 38.52 -1.23
C LEU A 199 15.61 39.65 -0.34
N GLU A 200 15.10 40.75 -0.91
CA GLU A 200 14.44 41.83 -0.17
C GLU A 200 13.19 41.33 0.56
N CYS A 201 12.35 40.53 -0.11
CA CYS A 201 11.21 39.85 0.53
C CYS A 201 11.66 38.94 1.68
N LEU A 202 12.70 38.14 1.47
CA LEU A 202 13.25 37.26 2.49
C LEU A 202 13.77 38.05 3.70
N GLN A 203 14.45 39.18 3.47
CA GLN A 203 14.93 40.05 4.53
C GLN A 203 13.75 40.66 5.32
N ALA A 204 12.72 41.13 4.63
CA ALA A 204 11.52 41.64 5.27
C ALA A 204 10.82 40.57 6.15
N LEU A 205 10.66 39.35 5.62
CA LEU A 205 10.10 38.23 6.36
C LEU A 205 10.94 37.82 7.58
N SER A 206 12.26 38.01 7.52
CA SER A 206 13.16 37.65 8.62
C SER A 206 13.30 38.74 9.69
N SER A 207 12.98 39.99 9.35
CA SER A 207 13.19 41.16 10.24
C SER A 207 11.90 41.78 10.79
N GLN A 208 10.77 41.45 10.22
CA GLN A 208 9.46 42.01 10.60
C GLN A 208 8.53 40.93 11.12
N GLY A 209 7.67 41.28 12.08
CA GLY A 209 6.63 40.39 12.57
C GLY A 209 5.51 40.24 11.54
N PRO A 210 4.73 39.13 11.60
CA PRO A 210 3.66 38.84 10.65
C PRO A 210 2.61 39.97 10.53
N ASP A 211 2.27 40.59 11.65
CA ASP A 211 1.28 41.68 11.70
C ASP A 211 1.75 42.95 10.94
N ALA A 212 3.05 43.29 11.09
CA ALA A 212 3.63 44.43 10.39
C ALA A 212 3.70 44.20 8.86
N ILE A 213 3.93 42.96 8.43
CA ILE A 213 3.91 42.57 7.02
C ILE A 213 2.48 42.67 6.48
N ALA A 214 1.50 42.12 7.22
CA ALA A 214 0.09 42.15 6.86
C ALA A 214 -0.43 43.58 6.72
N GLU A 215 -0.13 44.48 7.69
CA GLU A 215 -0.50 45.86 7.62
C GLU A 215 0.07 46.60 6.40
N ARG A 216 1.35 46.31 6.07
CA ARG A 216 1.99 46.90 4.89
C ARG A 216 1.33 46.46 3.60
N VAL A 217 1.00 45.21 3.45
CA VAL A 217 0.29 44.66 2.29
C VAL A 217 -1.11 45.26 2.18
N LEU A 218 -1.84 45.37 3.29
CA LEU A 218 -3.20 45.93 3.31
C LEU A 218 -3.24 47.41 3.01
N ARG A 219 -2.17 48.18 3.34
CA ARG A 219 -2.07 49.61 3.02
C ARG A 219 -1.67 49.90 1.57
N GLY A 220 -1.49 48.85 0.74
CA GLY A 220 -1.10 49.01 -0.67
C GLY A 220 0.28 49.61 -0.89
N GLN A 221 1.16 49.57 0.11
CA GLN A 221 2.58 49.90 -0.08
C GLN A 221 3.22 48.75 -0.82
N GLU A 222 3.66 49.01 -2.05
CA GLU A 222 4.15 48.07 -3.02
C GLU A 222 5.11 47.08 -2.40
N VAL A 223 4.72 45.81 -2.39
CA VAL A 223 5.68 44.70 -2.43
C VAL A 223 6.30 44.80 -3.83
N PRO A 224 7.63 44.79 -3.99
CA PRO A 224 8.22 44.81 -5.32
C PRO A 224 7.53 43.79 -6.19
N GLU A 225 6.87 44.21 -7.27
CA GLU A 225 6.24 43.30 -8.21
C GLU A 225 7.31 42.37 -8.73
N CYS A 226 7.27 41.11 -8.33
CA CYS A 226 7.97 40.05 -9.04
C CYS A 226 7.29 39.95 -10.42
N GLU A 227 7.82 40.66 -11.41
CA GLU A 227 7.51 40.37 -12.80
C GLU A 227 7.94 38.91 -13.05
N ALA A 228 7.01 37.99 -12.79
CA ALA A 228 7.15 36.60 -13.17
C ALA A 228 6.99 36.54 -14.70
N GLY A 229 8.08 36.73 -15.39
CA GLY A 229 8.19 36.31 -16.78
C GLY A 229 8.26 34.78 -16.81
N VAL A 230 7.14 34.12 -16.61
CA VAL A 230 6.98 32.70 -16.93
C VAL A 230 5.50 32.47 -17.25
N ASP A 231 5.21 32.38 -18.52
CA ASP A 231 4.04 31.67 -19.01
C ASP A 231 4.17 30.19 -18.61
N ALA A 232 3.71 29.86 -17.43
CA ALA A 232 3.42 28.49 -17.03
C ALA A 232 2.17 28.53 -16.14
N ALA A 233 1.04 28.26 -16.77
CA ALA A 233 -0.22 28.00 -16.08
C ALA A 233 -0.01 26.83 -15.10
N VAL A 234 0.42 27.13 -13.88
CA VAL A 234 0.29 26.22 -12.75
C VAL A 234 -1.15 26.33 -12.29
N THR A 235 -1.98 25.43 -12.77
CA THR A 235 -3.31 25.22 -12.19
C THR A 235 -3.09 24.68 -10.78
N LEU A 236 -3.14 25.55 -9.79
CA LEU A 236 -3.24 25.18 -8.39
C LEU A 236 -4.60 24.49 -8.22
N SER A 237 -4.58 23.19 -8.05
CA SER A 237 -5.75 22.47 -7.53
C SER A 237 -6.11 23.06 -6.16
N PRO A 238 -7.40 23.28 -5.86
CA PRO A 238 -7.80 23.84 -4.57
C PRO A 238 -7.38 22.89 -3.44
N PRO A 239 -7.14 23.44 -2.23
CA PRO A 239 -6.81 22.62 -1.08
C PRO A 239 -7.97 21.67 -0.80
N MET A 240 -7.66 20.42 -0.57
CA MET A 240 -8.61 19.41 -0.10
C MET A 240 -9.20 19.88 1.24
N ALA A 241 -10.37 20.46 1.22
CA ALA A 241 -11.24 20.52 2.38
C ALA A 241 -11.92 19.14 2.50
N ASP A 242 -12.05 18.66 3.75
CA ASP A 242 -12.75 17.46 4.18
C ASP A 242 -11.97 16.16 4.23
N LEU A 243 -11.11 16.09 5.27
CA LEU A 243 -10.53 14.83 5.79
C LEU A 243 -11.22 14.37 7.11
N GLU A 244 -12.41 14.87 7.43
CA GLU A 244 -13.12 14.50 8.68
C GLU A 244 -14.30 13.53 8.53
N SER A 245 -14.62 13.04 7.32
CA SER A 245 -15.78 12.14 7.14
C SER A 245 -15.45 10.69 6.82
N ALA A 246 -14.18 10.25 6.90
CA ALA A 246 -13.77 8.88 6.56
C ALA A 246 -13.36 8.01 7.76
N LEU A 247 -13.70 8.41 9.00
CA LEU A 247 -13.48 7.58 10.19
C LEU A 247 -14.81 7.30 10.89
N SER A 248 -15.73 6.64 10.19
CA SER A 248 -16.87 5.95 10.81
C SER A 248 -17.29 4.83 9.87
N PHE A 249 -16.67 3.69 10.05
CA PHE A 249 -17.19 2.31 10.03
C PHE A 249 -16.03 1.32 10.15
#